data_1c28771100065b2bd116b91ee24428ab
#
_entry.id   1c28771100065b2bd116b91ee24428ab
#
_cell.length_a   1.000
_cell.length_b   1.000
_cell.length_c   1.000
_cell.angle_alpha   90.00
_cell.angle_beta   90.00
_cell.angle_gamma   90.00
#
_symmetry.space_group_name_H-M   'P 1'
#
loop_
_entity.id
_entity.type
_entity.pdbx_description
1 polymer ?
#
loop_
_entity_poly.entity_id
_entity_poly.type
_entity_poly.pdbx_seq_one_letter_code
_entity_poly.pdbx_strand_id
1 'polypeptide(L)'
;DVISVDVVWVAEFAANQWILELPMDDLRNDDIVQSVWDAGCYRDKLFAMPYVTDAPLMYYRKDLLAEAGVEVPTTWDGIKSAVDAVRALPGHEDIGGFGGQLSKYEGLTCCAAEFIHTAGGDFLDGEGQVVVNSPESIKGLQNLMDGFKDNYIPAKAREWTEEDSRNAFEGGNLVFQRQWPFQYADDLQNLGADKFDVAALPSIDGKSFVPTLGGHYCGVSAFSKNKATALKFIQWW
;
A
#
# COMPACT_ATOMS: atom_id res chain seq x y z
N ASP A 1 -7.93 20.19 -17.59
CA ASP A 1 -9.20 20.64 -17.04
C ASP A 1 -9.52 19.86 -15.75
N VAL A 2 -9.84 18.57 -15.84
CA VAL A 2 -9.85 17.63 -14.71
C VAL A 2 -8.51 16.95 -14.67
N ILE A 3 -7.93 16.81 -13.49
CA ILE A 3 -6.64 16.14 -13.28
C ILE A 3 -6.82 15.02 -12.26
N SER A 4 -6.11 13.92 -12.48
CA SER A 4 -5.91 12.88 -11.48
C SER A 4 -4.86 13.36 -10.50
N VAL A 5 -5.19 13.29 -9.21
CA VAL A 5 -4.34 13.70 -8.10
C VAL A 5 -4.15 12.48 -7.20
N ASP A 6 -2.92 12.11 -6.93
CA ASP A 6 -2.65 11.10 -5.93
C ASP A 6 -3.05 11.60 -4.54
N VAL A 7 -3.50 10.70 -3.68
CA VAL A 7 -3.96 11.03 -2.32
C VAL A 7 -2.96 11.90 -1.56
N VAL A 8 -1.67 11.61 -1.68
CA VAL A 8 -0.58 12.33 -0.98
C VAL A 8 -0.34 13.74 -1.52
N TRP A 9 -0.85 14.08 -2.71
CA TRP A 9 -0.67 15.39 -3.34
C TRP A 9 -1.82 16.37 -3.08
N VAL A 10 -2.98 15.89 -2.61
CA VAL A 10 -4.19 16.72 -2.46
C VAL A 10 -3.91 17.96 -1.60
N ALA A 11 -3.31 17.78 -0.43
CA ALA A 11 -3.01 18.88 0.48
C ALA A 11 -2.02 19.90 -0.12
N GLU A 12 -0.97 19.43 -0.80
CA GLU A 12 0.00 20.30 -1.47
C GLU A 12 -0.64 21.10 -2.61
N PHE A 13 -1.43 20.41 -3.45
CA PHE A 13 -2.09 21.07 -4.59
C PHE A 13 -3.12 22.10 -4.14
N ALA A 14 -3.85 21.80 -3.07
CA ALA A 14 -4.79 22.74 -2.47
C ALA A 14 -4.08 23.94 -1.83
N ALA A 15 -3.01 23.71 -1.05
CA ALA A 15 -2.24 24.76 -0.40
C ALA A 15 -1.60 25.73 -1.41
N ASN A 16 -1.13 25.21 -2.55
CA ASN A 16 -0.54 26.01 -3.62
C ASN A 16 -1.60 26.59 -4.61
N GLN A 17 -2.88 26.32 -4.39
CA GLN A 17 -3.97 26.78 -5.25
C GLN A 17 -3.86 26.28 -6.71
N TRP A 18 -3.34 25.08 -6.90
CA TRP A 18 -3.25 24.45 -8.23
C TRP A 18 -4.53 23.73 -8.63
N ILE A 19 -5.34 23.35 -7.64
CA ILE A 19 -6.70 22.81 -7.81
C ILE A 19 -7.71 23.71 -7.09
N LEU A 20 -8.96 23.68 -7.57
CA LEU A 20 -10.04 24.49 -7.03
C LEU A 20 -10.73 23.79 -5.86
N GLU A 21 -11.25 24.59 -4.92
CA GLU A 21 -12.23 24.12 -3.94
C GLU A 21 -13.50 23.62 -4.68
N LEU A 22 -13.98 22.46 -4.27
CA LEU A 22 -15.18 21.80 -4.82
C LEU A 22 -16.38 22.05 -3.90
N PRO A 23 -17.63 22.07 -4.43
CA PRO A 23 -18.84 22.24 -3.63
C PRO A 23 -19.12 20.96 -2.81
N MET A 24 -18.63 20.93 -1.58
CA MET A 24 -18.67 19.77 -0.69
C MET A 24 -20.08 19.21 -0.52
N ASP A 25 -21.08 20.08 -0.29
CA ASP A 25 -22.46 19.67 -0.03
C ASP A 25 -23.12 19.00 -1.23
N ASP A 26 -22.73 19.40 -2.44
CA ASP A 26 -23.27 18.85 -3.70
C ASP A 26 -22.62 17.49 -4.07
N LEU A 27 -21.46 17.20 -3.49
CA LEU A 27 -20.64 16.02 -3.81
C LEU A 27 -20.62 14.98 -2.69
N ARG A 28 -21.20 15.30 -1.53
CA ARG A 28 -21.20 14.39 -0.39
C ARG A 28 -21.87 13.07 -0.76
N ASN A 29 -21.17 11.97 -0.53
CA ASN A 29 -21.65 10.62 -0.75
C ASN A 29 -21.30 9.77 0.48
N ASP A 30 -22.34 9.31 1.18
CA ASP A 30 -22.21 8.52 2.42
C ASP A 30 -21.71 7.09 2.16
N ASP A 31 -21.68 6.63 0.91
CA ASP A 31 -21.05 5.36 0.53
C ASP A 31 -19.52 5.42 0.52
N ILE A 32 -18.94 6.63 0.54
CA ILE A 32 -17.50 6.83 0.61
C ILE A 32 -17.04 6.71 2.06
N VAL A 33 -16.06 5.84 2.31
CA VAL A 33 -15.42 5.69 3.62
C VAL A 33 -14.88 7.04 4.11
N GLN A 34 -15.11 7.40 5.37
CA GLN A 34 -14.80 8.71 5.92
C GLN A 34 -13.32 9.09 5.75
N SER A 35 -12.38 8.18 6.00
CA SER A 35 -10.94 8.44 5.82
C SER A 35 -10.56 8.76 4.36
N VAL A 36 -11.25 8.13 3.40
CA VAL A 36 -11.07 8.40 1.97
C VAL A 36 -11.63 9.79 1.62
N TRP A 37 -12.80 10.14 2.18
CA TRP A 37 -13.38 11.48 2.01
C TRP A 37 -12.46 12.56 2.59
N ASP A 38 -11.98 12.37 3.82
CA ASP A 38 -11.14 13.33 4.53
C ASP A 38 -9.82 13.58 3.80
N ALA A 39 -9.25 12.57 3.15
CA ALA A 39 -8.04 12.70 2.36
C ALA A 39 -8.22 13.57 1.10
N GLY A 40 -9.46 13.74 0.61
CA GLY A 40 -9.81 14.70 -0.45
C GLY A 40 -9.94 16.13 0.05
N CYS A 41 -9.86 16.35 1.38
CA CYS A 41 -10.05 17.64 2.02
C CYS A 41 -8.73 18.28 2.45
N TYR A 42 -8.72 19.61 2.46
CA TYR A 42 -7.66 20.42 3.04
C TYR A 42 -8.29 21.58 3.83
N ARG A 43 -7.96 21.70 5.15
CA ARG A 43 -8.54 22.72 6.06
C ARG A 43 -10.07 22.74 6.00
N ASP A 44 -10.67 21.58 6.18
CA ASP A 44 -12.14 21.37 6.22
C ASP A 44 -12.88 21.71 4.91
N LYS A 45 -12.17 21.78 3.79
CA LYS A 45 -12.73 22.05 2.47
C LYS A 45 -12.35 20.95 1.49
N LEU A 46 -13.28 20.53 0.66
CA LEU A 46 -13.06 19.53 -0.38
C LEU A 46 -12.33 20.15 -1.58
N PHE A 47 -11.24 19.53 -2.02
CA PHE A 47 -10.48 19.96 -3.19
C PHE A 47 -10.38 18.88 -4.28
N ALA A 48 -10.54 17.62 -3.90
CA ALA A 48 -10.49 16.52 -4.84
C ALA A 48 -11.49 15.43 -4.45
N MET A 49 -12.18 14.89 -5.45
CA MET A 49 -13.19 13.84 -5.29
C MET A 49 -12.53 12.47 -5.49
N PRO A 50 -12.62 11.53 -4.55
CA PRO A 50 -12.03 10.20 -4.72
C PRO A 50 -12.74 9.44 -5.85
N TYR A 51 -11.97 8.75 -6.69
CA TYR A 51 -12.51 7.83 -7.71
C TYR A 51 -11.90 6.44 -7.64
N VAL A 52 -10.76 6.28 -6.96
CA VAL A 52 -10.14 5.01 -6.62
C VAL A 52 -9.62 5.12 -5.20
N THR A 53 -9.85 4.09 -4.39
CA THR A 53 -9.22 3.94 -3.08
C THR A 53 -8.52 2.59 -3.02
N ASP A 54 -7.34 2.58 -2.47
CA ASP A 54 -6.50 1.40 -2.35
C ASP A 54 -6.06 1.18 -0.89
N ALA A 55 -6.07 -0.07 -0.49
CA ALA A 55 -5.39 -0.53 0.72
C ALA A 55 -4.55 -1.76 0.34
N PRO A 56 -3.26 -1.77 0.60
CA PRO A 56 -2.40 -2.88 0.19
C PRO A 56 -2.74 -4.16 0.92
N LEU A 57 -2.50 -5.25 0.23
CA LEU A 57 -2.72 -6.62 0.69
C LEU A 57 -1.42 -7.40 0.65
N MET A 58 -1.35 -8.47 1.44
CA MET A 58 -0.34 -9.49 1.28
C MET A 58 -0.85 -10.53 0.28
N TYR A 59 -0.23 -10.60 -0.89
CA TYR A 59 -0.38 -11.70 -1.85
C TYR A 59 0.53 -12.83 -1.42
N TYR A 60 0.08 -14.06 -1.49
CA TYR A 60 0.87 -15.22 -1.08
C TYR A 60 0.66 -16.43 -1.98
N ARG A 61 1.68 -17.24 -2.14
CA ARG A 61 1.67 -18.50 -2.86
C ARG A 61 1.04 -19.59 -2.00
N LYS A 62 -0.28 -19.73 -2.08
CA LYS A 62 -1.03 -20.73 -1.29
C LYS A 62 -0.67 -22.18 -1.65
N ASP A 63 -0.28 -22.42 -2.89
CA ASP A 63 0.22 -23.70 -3.36
C ASP A 63 1.51 -24.09 -2.61
N LEU A 64 2.48 -23.18 -2.49
CA LEU A 64 3.74 -23.41 -1.77
C LEU A 64 3.53 -23.56 -0.26
N LEU A 65 2.65 -22.74 0.32
CA LEU A 65 2.32 -22.87 1.76
C LEU A 65 1.67 -24.24 2.06
N ALA A 66 0.74 -24.68 1.19
CA ALA A 66 0.11 -25.98 1.33
C ALA A 66 1.11 -27.13 1.19
N GLU A 67 2.05 -27.04 0.22
CA GLU A 67 3.10 -28.04 0.04
C GLU A 67 4.05 -28.09 1.25
N ALA A 68 4.39 -26.93 1.83
CA ALA A 68 5.21 -26.84 3.04
C ALA A 68 4.46 -27.21 4.33
N GLY A 69 3.12 -27.37 4.27
CA GLY A 69 2.29 -27.68 5.43
C GLY A 69 2.18 -26.54 6.44
N VAL A 70 2.24 -25.28 5.97
CA VAL A 70 2.18 -24.10 6.82
C VAL A 70 0.94 -23.26 6.54
N GLU A 71 0.37 -22.67 7.59
CA GLU A 71 -0.75 -21.74 7.49
C GLU A 71 -0.30 -20.34 7.05
N VAL A 72 -1.24 -19.51 6.61
CA VAL A 72 -0.96 -18.11 6.23
C VAL A 72 -0.49 -17.32 7.46
N PRO A 73 0.72 -16.77 7.45
CA PRO A 73 1.26 -16.06 8.61
C PRO A 73 0.61 -14.69 8.79
N THR A 74 0.41 -14.30 10.06
CA THR A 74 -0.11 -12.98 10.43
C THR A 74 0.97 -12.08 11.07
N THR A 75 2.16 -12.61 11.31
CA THR A 75 3.28 -11.88 11.92
C THR A 75 4.52 -11.93 11.02
N TRP A 76 5.42 -10.96 11.21
CA TRP A 76 6.71 -10.94 10.48
C TRP A 76 7.59 -12.14 10.82
N ASP A 77 7.59 -12.60 12.09
CA ASP A 77 8.27 -13.84 12.47
C ASP A 77 7.65 -15.07 11.81
N GLY A 78 6.31 -15.05 11.65
CA GLY A 78 5.58 -16.06 10.90
C GLY A 78 5.94 -16.07 9.41
N ILE A 79 6.11 -14.90 8.78
CA ILE A 79 6.60 -14.78 7.39
C ILE A 79 7.95 -15.45 7.24
N LYS A 80 8.91 -15.12 8.14
CA LYS A 80 10.24 -15.73 8.12
C LYS A 80 10.16 -17.26 8.24
N SER A 81 9.39 -17.75 9.22
CA SER A 81 9.24 -19.19 9.46
C SER A 81 8.59 -19.90 8.25
N ALA A 82 7.59 -19.30 7.63
CA ALA A 82 6.94 -19.85 6.44
C ALA A 82 7.89 -19.88 5.23
N VAL A 83 8.70 -18.83 5.04
CA VAL A 83 9.75 -18.80 4.00
C VAL A 83 10.77 -19.90 4.20
N ASP A 84 11.25 -20.11 5.44
CA ASP A 84 12.20 -21.16 5.77
C ASP A 84 11.61 -22.55 5.48
N ALA A 85 10.33 -22.76 5.77
CA ALA A 85 9.63 -24.01 5.48
C ALA A 85 9.48 -24.24 3.95
N VAL A 86 9.14 -23.22 3.17
CA VAL A 86 9.07 -23.32 1.70
C VAL A 86 10.45 -23.58 1.10
N ARG A 87 11.50 -22.95 1.60
CA ARG A 87 12.89 -23.18 1.15
C ARG A 87 13.41 -24.58 1.47
N ALA A 88 12.80 -25.26 2.42
CA ALA A 88 13.12 -26.65 2.71
C ALA A 88 12.52 -27.64 1.69
N LEU A 89 11.61 -27.20 0.84
CA LEU A 89 11.05 -28.00 -0.26
C LEU A 89 12.06 -28.14 -1.40
N PRO A 90 12.17 -29.31 -2.03
CA PRO A 90 13.06 -29.51 -3.17
C PRO A 90 12.74 -28.57 -4.35
N GLY A 91 13.74 -27.83 -4.82
CA GLY A 91 13.62 -26.88 -5.93
C GLY A 91 13.17 -25.47 -5.54
N HIS A 92 12.99 -25.20 -4.24
CA HIS A 92 12.62 -23.89 -3.73
C HIS A 92 13.68 -23.26 -2.80
N GLU A 93 14.89 -23.81 -2.76
CA GLU A 93 15.96 -23.43 -1.83
C GLU A 93 16.34 -21.95 -1.92
N ASP A 94 16.25 -21.37 -3.10
CA ASP A 94 16.64 -19.97 -3.39
C ASP A 94 15.46 -19.00 -3.56
N ILE A 95 14.22 -19.45 -3.31
CA ILE A 95 13.04 -18.58 -3.49
C ILE A 95 13.10 -17.37 -2.55
N GLY A 96 12.76 -16.19 -3.06
CA GLY A 96 12.61 -14.98 -2.26
C GLY A 96 11.41 -15.10 -1.31
N GLY A 97 11.55 -14.59 -0.11
CA GLY A 97 10.49 -14.69 0.88
C GLY A 97 9.41 -13.63 0.68
N PHE A 98 9.68 -12.40 1.09
CA PHE A 98 8.75 -11.28 1.03
C PHE A 98 9.31 -10.17 0.12
N GLY A 99 8.45 -9.56 -0.66
CA GLY A 99 8.80 -8.42 -1.51
C GLY A 99 7.71 -7.36 -1.52
N GLY A 100 8.06 -6.18 -2.00
CA GLY A 100 7.17 -5.04 -2.14
C GLY A 100 7.87 -3.90 -2.85
N GLN A 101 7.33 -2.70 -2.75
CA GLN A 101 7.80 -1.48 -3.38
C GLN A 101 8.89 -0.84 -2.49
N LEU A 102 10.14 -1.31 -2.64
CA LEU A 102 11.26 -0.92 -1.76
C LEU A 102 12.36 -0.12 -2.47
N SER A 103 12.14 0.27 -3.72
CA SER A 103 12.99 1.24 -4.43
C SER A 103 12.86 2.64 -3.82
N LYS A 104 13.84 3.50 -4.08
CA LYS A 104 13.87 4.86 -3.53
C LYS A 104 12.87 5.78 -4.26
N TYR A 105 11.60 5.70 -3.91
CA TYR A 105 10.49 6.54 -4.36
C TYR A 105 9.36 6.49 -3.31
N GLU A 106 8.17 7.00 -3.61
CA GLU A 106 7.03 7.07 -2.70
C GLU A 106 6.60 5.69 -2.16
N GLY A 107 6.64 4.63 -3.00
CA GLY A 107 6.29 3.27 -2.58
C GLY A 107 7.11 2.75 -1.38
N LEU A 108 8.39 3.15 -1.26
CA LEU A 108 9.18 2.84 -0.06
C LEU A 108 8.60 3.51 1.19
N THR A 109 8.10 4.74 1.06
CA THR A 109 7.47 5.45 2.19
C THR A 109 6.21 4.73 2.64
N CYS A 110 5.37 4.27 1.70
CA CYS A 110 4.18 3.46 1.99
C CYS A 110 4.56 2.16 2.73
N CYS A 111 5.50 1.39 2.20
CA CYS A 111 5.95 0.15 2.82
C CYS A 111 6.55 0.40 4.22
N ALA A 112 7.41 1.41 4.36
CA ALA A 112 8.03 1.74 5.66
C ALA A 112 6.98 2.19 6.69
N ALA A 113 5.96 2.96 6.27
CA ALA A 113 4.85 3.38 7.12
C ALA A 113 4.10 2.17 7.69
N GLU A 114 3.84 1.15 6.87
CA GLU A 114 3.18 -0.09 7.29
C GLU A 114 4.00 -0.84 8.35
N PHE A 115 5.32 -0.92 8.18
CA PHE A 115 6.19 -1.50 9.21
C PHE A 115 6.19 -0.69 10.52
N ILE A 116 6.19 0.65 10.43
CA ILE A 116 6.13 1.56 11.58
C ILE A 116 4.79 1.40 12.32
N HIS A 117 3.68 1.52 11.60
CA HIS A 117 2.33 1.49 12.18
C HIS A 117 2.00 0.13 12.79
N THR A 118 2.38 -0.97 12.13
CA THR A 118 2.15 -2.32 12.68
C THR A 118 3.02 -2.63 13.90
N ALA A 119 4.01 -1.80 14.20
CA ALA A 119 4.78 -1.83 15.45
C ALA A 119 4.20 -0.92 16.55
N GLY A 120 3.13 -0.18 16.25
CA GLY A 120 2.52 0.81 17.15
C GLY A 120 3.19 2.19 17.11
N GLY A 121 4.08 2.42 16.13
CA GLY A 121 4.70 3.72 15.88
C GLY A 121 3.89 4.61 14.95
N ASP A 122 4.32 5.86 14.79
CA ASP A 122 3.71 6.82 13.87
C ASP A 122 4.76 7.86 13.42
N PHE A 123 4.40 8.66 12.42
CA PHE A 123 5.18 9.83 11.98
C PHE A 123 4.87 11.06 12.82
N LEU A 124 3.58 11.28 13.10
CA LEU A 124 3.06 12.39 13.91
C LEU A 124 2.13 11.84 14.98
N ASP A 125 2.08 12.47 16.13
CA ASP A 125 1.07 12.18 17.14
C ASP A 125 -0.25 12.92 16.88
N GLY A 126 -1.24 12.71 17.74
CA GLY A 126 -2.55 13.37 17.64
C GLY A 126 -2.52 14.90 17.81
N GLU A 127 -1.40 15.47 18.26
CA GLU A 127 -1.15 16.90 18.39
C GLU A 127 -0.29 17.45 17.22
N GLY A 128 0.08 16.58 16.26
CA GLY A 128 0.91 16.93 15.09
C GLY A 128 2.41 17.07 15.40
N GLN A 129 2.88 16.54 16.55
CA GLN A 129 4.30 16.51 16.86
C GLN A 129 4.98 15.34 16.16
N VAL A 130 6.23 15.53 15.75
CA VAL A 130 7.01 14.50 15.08
C VAL A 130 7.42 13.42 16.08
N VAL A 131 6.94 12.18 15.87
CA VAL A 131 7.21 10.99 16.71
C VAL A 131 7.84 9.83 15.94
N VAL A 132 8.27 10.05 14.72
CA VAL A 132 8.90 9.03 13.86
C VAL A 132 10.15 8.38 14.47
N ASN A 133 10.76 9.00 15.48
CA ASN A 133 11.91 8.48 16.23
C ASN A 133 11.52 7.82 17.56
N SER A 134 10.23 7.50 17.77
CA SER A 134 9.79 6.71 18.94
C SER A 134 10.39 5.31 18.93
N PRO A 135 10.48 4.63 20.10
CA PRO A 135 10.94 3.24 20.16
C PRO A 135 10.14 2.30 19.26
N GLU A 136 8.83 2.52 19.13
CA GLU A 136 7.91 1.73 18.31
C GLU A 136 8.19 1.94 16.83
N SER A 137 8.39 3.19 16.37
CA SER A 137 8.74 3.51 14.99
C SER A 137 10.10 2.92 14.62
N ILE A 138 11.09 3.05 15.50
CA ILE A 138 12.42 2.44 15.32
C ILE A 138 12.30 0.92 15.23
N LYS A 139 11.48 0.28 16.09
CA LYS A 139 11.24 -1.16 16.06
C LYS A 139 10.62 -1.62 14.74
N GLY A 140 9.67 -0.85 14.19
CA GLY A 140 9.07 -1.13 12.88
C GLY A 140 10.11 -1.12 11.76
N LEU A 141 10.91 -0.05 11.68
CA LEU A 141 11.99 0.06 10.68
C LEU A 141 13.08 -1.00 10.88
N GLN A 142 13.40 -1.34 12.12
CA GLN A 142 14.35 -2.42 12.41
C GLN A 142 13.85 -3.76 11.88
N ASN A 143 12.55 -4.04 12.01
CA ASN A 143 11.95 -5.25 11.47
C ASN A 143 12.07 -5.34 9.93
N LEU A 144 11.87 -4.22 9.22
CA LEU A 144 12.13 -4.16 7.79
C LEU A 144 13.61 -4.44 7.46
N MET A 145 14.53 -3.86 8.21
CA MET A 145 15.97 -4.06 8.02
C MET A 145 16.40 -5.50 8.34
N ASP A 146 15.82 -6.10 9.38
CA ASP A 146 16.06 -7.49 9.73
C ASP A 146 15.57 -8.46 8.63
N GLY A 147 14.50 -8.08 7.89
CA GLY A 147 14.06 -8.82 6.72
C GLY A 147 15.15 -8.99 5.65
N PHE A 148 15.92 -7.94 5.39
CA PHE A 148 17.08 -7.99 4.50
C PHE A 148 18.26 -8.77 5.11
N LYS A 149 18.55 -8.53 6.38
CA LYS A 149 19.66 -9.19 7.11
C LYS A 149 19.47 -10.69 7.18
N ASP A 150 18.26 -11.12 7.49
CA ASP A 150 17.87 -12.52 7.62
C ASP A 150 17.50 -13.16 6.27
N ASN A 151 17.65 -12.40 5.19
CA ASN A 151 17.46 -12.83 3.79
C ASN A 151 16.06 -13.40 3.47
N TYR A 152 15.02 -13.06 4.24
CA TYR A 152 13.66 -13.34 3.78
C TYR A 152 13.10 -12.21 2.90
N ILE A 153 13.66 -11.00 2.93
CA ILE A 153 13.49 -9.98 1.90
C ILE A 153 14.72 -10.02 0.99
N PRO A 154 14.55 -10.33 -0.32
CA PRO A 154 15.67 -10.39 -1.24
C PRO A 154 16.39 -9.04 -1.37
N ALA A 155 17.73 -9.03 -1.40
CA ALA A 155 18.50 -7.79 -1.53
C ALA A 155 18.09 -6.96 -2.76
N LYS A 156 17.68 -7.62 -3.85
CA LYS A 156 17.21 -7.00 -5.10
C LYS A 156 15.90 -6.22 -4.91
N ALA A 157 15.09 -6.53 -3.89
CA ALA A 157 13.85 -5.81 -3.61
C ALA A 157 14.04 -4.31 -3.36
N ARG A 158 15.25 -3.86 -3.00
CA ARG A 158 15.62 -2.43 -2.89
C ARG A 158 15.56 -1.65 -4.21
N GLU A 159 15.40 -2.35 -5.32
CA GLU A 159 15.31 -1.76 -6.66
C GLU A 159 13.90 -1.92 -7.24
N TRP A 160 12.97 -2.57 -6.52
CA TRP A 160 11.66 -2.91 -7.02
C TRP A 160 10.64 -1.80 -6.84
N THR A 161 9.93 -1.55 -7.93
CA THR A 161 8.66 -0.82 -7.99
C THR A 161 7.51 -1.83 -7.98
N GLU A 162 6.27 -1.36 -8.26
CA GLU A 162 5.08 -2.23 -8.37
C GLU A 162 5.28 -3.33 -9.40
N GLU A 163 5.74 -2.96 -10.58
CA GLU A 163 5.93 -3.88 -11.70
C GLU A 163 7.04 -4.92 -11.44
N ASP A 164 8.16 -4.48 -10.83
CA ASP A 164 9.27 -5.38 -10.54
C ASP A 164 8.87 -6.43 -9.51
N SER A 165 8.17 -6.02 -8.44
CA SER A 165 7.69 -6.94 -7.41
C SER A 165 6.60 -7.88 -7.94
N ARG A 166 5.70 -7.39 -8.82
CA ARG A 166 4.72 -8.22 -9.53
C ARG A 166 5.40 -9.28 -10.37
N ASN A 167 6.34 -8.88 -11.23
CA ASN A 167 7.08 -9.81 -12.08
C ASN A 167 7.83 -10.87 -11.27
N ALA A 168 8.37 -10.51 -10.11
CA ALA A 168 9.03 -11.46 -9.22
C ALA A 168 8.03 -12.48 -8.63
N PHE A 169 6.84 -12.04 -8.24
CA PHE A 169 5.79 -12.89 -7.69
C PHE A 169 5.19 -13.82 -8.75
N GLU A 170 4.73 -13.27 -9.87
CA GLU A 170 4.17 -14.03 -11.00
C GLU A 170 5.19 -15.01 -11.62
N GLY A 171 6.47 -14.61 -11.64
CA GLY A 171 7.57 -15.46 -12.10
C GLY A 171 7.96 -16.58 -11.13
N GLY A 172 7.27 -16.74 -9.99
CA GLY A 172 7.55 -17.78 -9.00
C GLY A 172 8.79 -17.54 -8.15
N ASN A 173 9.28 -16.30 -8.10
CA ASN A 173 10.50 -15.92 -7.38
C ASN A 173 10.23 -15.36 -5.96
N LEU A 174 8.97 -15.29 -5.54
CA LEU A 174 8.54 -14.84 -4.21
C LEU A 174 7.46 -15.75 -3.63
N VAL A 175 7.50 -15.95 -2.32
CA VAL A 175 6.42 -16.62 -1.56
C VAL A 175 5.33 -15.61 -1.20
N PHE A 176 5.72 -14.41 -0.77
CA PHE A 176 4.84 -13.35 -0.32
C PHE A 176 5.18 -12.02 -1.01
N GLN A 177 4.14 -11.24 -1.29
CA GLN A 177 4.29 -9.90 -1.86
C GLN A 177 3.32 -8.93 -1.18
N ARG A 178 3.80 -7.74 -0.79
CA ARG A 178 2.95 -6.59 -0.53
C ARG A 178 2.60 -5.94 -1.86
N GLN A 179 1.31 -5.77 -2.16
CA GLN A 179 0.90 -5.09 -3.38
C GLN A 179 -0.48 -4.44 -3.25
N TRP A 180 -0.73 -3.49 -4.14
CA TRP A 180 -2.02 -2.83 -4.28
C TRP A 180 -3.07 -3.76 -4.92
N PRO A 181 -4.38 -3.53 -4.66
CA PRO A 181 -5.45 -4.43 -5.12
C PRO A 181 -5.55 -4.60 -6.64
N PHE A 182 -5.07 -3.63 -7.44
CA PHE A 182 -5.15 -3.71 -8.90
C PHE A 182 -4.51 -4.97 -9.46
N GLN A 183 -3.47 -5.49 -8.79
CA GLN A 183 -2.74 -6.68 -9.25
C GLN A 183 -3.59 -7.96 -9.21
N TYR A 184 -4.63 -8.01 -8.37
CA TYR A 184 -5.39 -9.26 -8.19
C TYR A 184 -5.95 -9.83 -9.49
N ALA A 185 -6.44 -8.96 -10.39
CA ALA A 185 -6.98 -9.38 -11.68
C ALA A 185 -5.87 -9.92 -12.62
N ASP A 186 -4.69 -9.32 -12.59
CA ASP A 186 -3.54 -9.76 -13.37
C ASP A 186 -3.04 -11.13 -12.88
N ASP A 187 -2.91 -11.31 -11.57
CA ASP A 187 -2.50 -12.59 -10.97
C ASP A 187 -3.52 -13.71 -11.25
N LEU A 188 -4.82 -13.41 -11.25
CA LEU A 188 -5.83 -14.39 -11.67
C LEU A 188 -5.60 -14.87 -13.11
N GLN A 189 -5.22 -13.98 -13.99
CA GLN A 189 -4.95 -14.31 -15.39
C GLN A 189 -3.61 -15.01 -15.56
N ASN A 190 -2.55 -14.58 -14.86
CA ASN A 190 -1.18 -15.03 -15.09
C ASN A 190 -0.80 -16.26 -14.25
N LEU A 191 -1.28 -16.36 -13.01
CA LEU A 191 -1.00 -17.47 -12.10
C LEU A 191 -2.16 -18.45 -12.00
N GLY A 192 -3.39 -17.94 -12.00
CA GLY A 192 -4.59 -18.74 -11.73
C GLY A 192 -4.95 -18.81 -10.24
N ALA A 193 -6.25 -18.91 -9.97
CA ALA A 193 -6.82 -18.88 -8.62
C ALA A 193 -6.40 -20.05 -7.71
N ASP A 194 -5.78 -21.08 -8.25
CA ASP A 194 -5.28 -22.25 -7.52
C ASP A 194 -3.91 -22.01 -6.87
N LYS A 195 -3.12 -21.04 -7.35
CA LYS A 195 -1.74 -20.82 -6.90
C LYS A 195 -1.58 -19.73 -5.85
N PHE A 196 -2.43 -18.70 -5.87
CA PHE A 196 -2.28 -17.58 -4.96
C PHE A 196 -3.59 -17.23 -4.25
N ASP A 197 -3.46 -16.42 -3.22
CA ASP A 197 -4.59 -15.77 -2.55
C ASP A 197 -4.07 -14.50 -1.86
N VAL A 198 -4.96 -13.77 -1.20
CA VAL A 198 -4.64 -12.52 -0.51
C VAL A 198 -5.01 -12.60 0.97
N ALA A 199 -4.27 -11.87 1.78
CA ALA A 199 -4.51 -11.73 3.22
C ALA A 199 -4.19 -10.30 3.67
N ALA A 200 -4.53 -9.97 4.91
CA ALA A 200 -4.05 -8.75 5.55
C ALA A 200 -2.51 -8.77 5.65
N LEU A 201 -1.89 -7.59 5.60
CA LEU A 201 -0.45 -7.46 5.83
C LEU A 201 -0.07 -7.97 7.22
N PRO A 202 1.12 -8.59 7.37
CA PRO A 202 1.56 -9.06 8.68
C PRO A 202 1.87 -7.89 9.62
N SER A 203 1.79 -8.13 10.92
CA SER A 203 2.15 -7.17 11.95
C SER A 203 3.10 -7.79 12.97
N ILE A 204 3.57 -7.02 13.95
CA ILE A 204 4.43 -7.56 15.01
C ILE A 204 3.65 -8.46 15.97
N ASP A 205 2.39 -8.12 16.24
CA ASP A 205 1.53 -8.82 17.20
C ASP A 205 0.49 -9.76 16.57
N GLY A 206 0.41 -9.78 15.24
CA GLY A 206 -0.57 -10.56 14.48
C GLY A 206 -2.01 -10.04 14.57
N LYS A 207 -2.21 -8.79 15.03
CA LYS A 207 -3.54 -8.20 15.28
C LYS A 207 -3.66 -6.76 14.76
N SER A 208 -2.56 -6.02 14.76
CA SER A 208 -2.53 -4.59 14.42
C SER A 208 -2.29 -4.41 12.91
N PHE A 209 -3.32 -4.60 12.11
CA PHE A 209 -3.23 -4.45 10.65
C PHE A 209 -3.49 -3.00 10.26
N VAL A 210 -2.46 -2.28 9.84
CA VAL A 210 -2.55 -0.86 9.48
C VAL A 210 -1.95 -0.65 8.09
N PRO A 211 -2.75 -0.86 7.03
CA PRO A 211 -2.30 -0.59 5.67
C PRO A 211 -2.25 0.91 5.40
N THR A 212 -1.36 1.34 4.52
CA THR A 212 -1.32 2.72 4.03
C THR A 212 -2.54 2.98 3.13
N LEU A 213 -3.26 4.08 3.40
CA LEU A 213 -4.32 4.53 2.50
C LEU A 213 -3.69 5.04 1.20
N GLY A 214 -4.03 4.39 0.10
CA GLY A 214 -3.72 4.81 -1.26
C GLY A 214 -4.96 5.28 -2.00
N GLY A 215 -4.78 5.66 -3.25
CA GLY A 215 -5.86 5.97 -4.15
C GLY A 215 -5.68 7.29 -4.88
N HIS A 216 -6.60 7.52 -5.83
CA HIS A 216 -6.56 8.65 -6.73
C HIS A 216 -7.85 9.46 -6.65
N TYR A 217 -7.70 10.75 -6.85
CA TYR A 217 -8.75 11.75 -6.74
C TYR A 217 -8.85 12.58 -8.02
N CYS A 218 -10.04 13.05 -8.34
CA CYS A 218 -10.28 14.02 -9.43
C CYS A 218 -10.35 15.43 -8.86
N GLY A 219 -9.47 16.31 -9.32
CA GLY A 219 -9.49 17.74 -9.03
C GLY A 219 -9.70 18.59 -10.26
N VAL A 220 -10.28 19.78 -10.10
CA VAL A 220 -10.37 20.77 -11.17
C VAL A 220 -9.11 21.64 -11.15
N SER A 221 -8.36 21.63 -12.24
CA SER A 221 -7.18 22.49 -12.38
C SER A 221 -7.55 23.97 -12.25
N ALA A 222 -6.85 24.70 -11.40
CA ALA A 222 -7.01 26.17 -11.25
C ALA A 222 -6.68 26.92 -12.54
N PHE A 223 -5.87 26.33 -13.43
CA PHE A 223 -5.45 26.89 -14.71
C PHE A 223 -6.39 26.55 -15.86
N SER A 224 -7.43 25.74 -15.62
CA SER A 224 -8.42 25.38 -16.63
C SER A 224 -9.17 26.60 -17.14
N LYS A 225 -9.45 26.63 -18.46
CA LYS A 225 -10.36 27.59 -19.09
C LYS A 225 -11.81 27.09 -19.12
N ASN A 226 -12.03 25.81 -18.74
CA ASN A 226 -13.32 25.11 -18.78
C ASN A 226 -13.79 24.67 -17.39
N LYS A 227 -13.54 25.49 -16.36
CA LYS A 227 -13.76 25.13 -14.95
C LYS A 227 -15.17 24.62 -14.66
N ALA A 228 -16.19 25.30 -15.21
CA ALA A 228 -17.58 24.90 -15.00
C ALA A 228 -17.91 23.54 -15.62
N THR A 229 -17.35 23.22 -16.78
CA THR A 229 -17.52 21.90 -17.41
C THR A 229 -16.75 20.82 -16.67
N ALA A 230 -15.55 21.12 -16.22
CA ALA A 230 -14.75 20.21 -15.41
C ALA A 230 -15.44 19.85 -14.07
N LEU A 231 -16.06 20.84 -13.41
CA LEU A 231 -16.84 20.61 -12.21
C LEU A 231 -18.05 19.71 -12.47
N LYS A 232 -18.80 19.97 -13.58
CA LYS A 232 -19.93 19.11 -13.96
C LYS A 232 -19.52 17.67 -14.25
N PHE A 233 -18.33 17.47 -14.79
CA PHE A 233 -17.81 16.12 -15.00
C PHE A 233 -17.59 15.40 -13.67
N ILE A 234 -16.97 16.07 -12.67
CA ILE A 234 -16.78 15.49 -11.33
C ILE A 234 -18.12 15.23 -10.64
N GLN A 235 -19.12 16.10 -10.80
CA GLN A 235 -20.46 15.89 -10.24
C GLN A 235 -21.23 14.73 -10.88
N TRP A 236 -20.91 14.42 -12.14
CA TRP A 236 -21.54 13.31 -12.87
C TRP A 236 -20.90 11.96 -12.56
N TRP A 237 -19.59 11.98 -12.29
CA TRP A 237 -18.81 10.77 -12.02
C TRP A 237 -19.30 10.09 -10.73
#